data_72bd4fd8f5837a0be6eca7baf7029ddc
#
_entry.id   72bd4fd8f5837a0be6eca7baf7029ddc
#
_cell.length_a   1.000
_cell.length_b   1.000
_cell.length_c   1.000
_cell.angle_alpha   90.00
_cell.angle_beta   90.00
_cell.angle_gamma   90.00
#
_symmetry.space_group_name_H-M   'P 1'
#
loop_
_entity.id
_entity.type
_entity.pdbx_description
1 polymer ?
#
loop_
_entity_poly.entity_id
_entity_poly.type
_entity_poly.pdbx_seq_one_letter_code
_entity_poly.pdbx_strand_id
1 'polypeptide(L)'
;MRVLVISQQFSPEMGALPNRLYPLTRHLAEHGHEVFVATGMPNYPRGEVFPDYRGRHFMRERRDGAIVLRTNYYTTARNVSRRAQLLSYLSFLPAVLHSGWRAGRVDAVFVTSPPIFPAVPAILLAKLHGAKLIVDLHDLWPDEIVAVGAAREGSAPIRVLRAIERWMYRSADVVTCTTRAFADTVAERGVGEEKRRLLPNGADVELFRSLPRENGIAAQYPFGDRLVVMYSGLLGIKHGLETVIEAAALLRDREDVVFFLRGEGPRREALEAQVRELGLTNVLFGGERPIEEVPYVLARADVCVTNLLPDPYLDKIVSVKVFEYLACEKPVVGGLRGEGARILEESGGGIAVEPGDAHAMADAVRGLLDSPEQRAEMGEAGRRYVVEHRSRAVIAARLEELLAEVTSRHNGS
;
A
#
# COMPACT_ATOMS: atom_id res chain seq x y z
N MET A 1 23.18 -14.00 -3.02
CA MET A 1 23.52 -12.66 -2.49
C MET A 1 23.07 -12.56 -1.03
N ARG A 2 23.69 -11.65 -0.28
CA ARG A 2 23.29 -11.30 1.09
C ARG A 2 22.61 -9.93 1.06
N VAL A 3 21.33 -9.87 1.40
CA VAL A 3 20.50 -8.66 1.29
C VAL A 3 20.03 -8.22 2.67
N LEU A 4 20.26 -6.96 3.03
CA LEU A 4 19.73 -6.35 4.25
C LEU A 4 18.52 -5.47 3.89
N VAL A 5 17.35 -5.87 4.34
CA VAL A 5 16.11 -5.09 4.24
C VAL A 5 15.92 -4.27 5.50
N ILE A 6 15.69 -2.97 5.36
CA ILE A 6 15.46 -2.05 6.49
C ILE A 6 14.05 -1.50 6.41
N SER A 7 13.25 -1.78 7.44
CA SER A 7 11.89 -1.28 7.55
C SER A 7 11.50 -1.10 9.02
N GLN A 8 10.75 -0.05 9.33
CA GLN A 8 10.25 0.14 10.70
C GLN A 8 9.21 -0.90 11.08
N GLN A 9 8.44 -1.39 10.12
CA GLN A 9 7.37 -2.39 10.29
C GLN A 9 7.66 -3.62 9.44
N PHE A 10 7.42 -4.80 10.01
CA PHE A 10 7.56 -6.08 9.31
C PHE A 10 6.66 -7.13 9.97
N SER A 11 6.35 -8.23 9.24
CA SER A 11 5.57 -9.36 9.80
C SER A 11 6.05 -9.73 11.22
N PRO A 12 5.15 -9.99 12.19
CA PRO A 12 3.71 -10.29 12.06
C PRO A 12 2.78 -9.06 12.09
N GLU A 13 3.30 -7.85 11.99
CA GLU A 13 2.47 -6.65 11.86
C GLU A 13 1.68 -6.70 10.55
N MET A 14 0.45 -6.18 10.58
CA MET A 14 -0.41 -6.07 9.41
C MET A 14 -0.46 -4.63 8.93
N GLY A 15 -0.39 -4.40 7.62
CA GLY A 15 -0.42 -3.07 7.02
C GLY A 15 0.21 -3.04 5.63
N ALA A 16 0.14 -1.92 4.96
CA ALA A 16 0.61 -1.80 3.56
C ALA A 16 2.09 -2.20 3.41
N LEU A 17 2.94 -1.72 4.31
CA LEU A 17 4.38 -1.96 4.25
C LEU A 17 4.77 -3.40 4.61
N PRO A 18 4.33 -3.99 5.74
CA PRO A 18 4.57 -5.40 6.02
C PRO A 18 4.02 -6.33 4.94
N ASN A 19 2.81 -6.07 4.44
CA ASN A 19 2.16 -6.89 3.41
C ASN A 19 2.89 -6.85 2.06
N ARG A 20 3.66 -5.79 1.79
CA ARG A 20 4.54 -5.71 0.62
C ARG A 20 5.87 -6.40 0.85
N LEU A 21 6.54 -6.11 1.97
CA LEU A 21 7.91 -6.56 2.22
C LEU A 21 8.01 -8.06 2.51
N TYR A 22 7.02 -8.60 3.22
CA TYR A 22 7.06 -10.01 3.60
C TYR A 22 7.11 -10.97 2.39
N PRO A 23 6.27 -10.83 1.35
CA PRO A 23 6.38 -11.66 0.15
C PRO A 23 7.70 -11.44 -0.62
N LEU A 24 8.21 -10.21 -0.67
CA LEU A 24 9.48 -9.92 -1.32
C LEU A 24 10.66 -10.62 -0.64
N THR A 25 10.71 -10.55 0.69
CA THR A 25 11.77 -11.19 1.48
C THR A 25 11.69 -12.71 1.44
N ARG A 26 10.48 -13.26 1.46
CA ARG A 26 10.22 -14.70 1.33
C ARG A 26 10.69 -15.21 -0.02
N HIS A 27 10.29 -14.56 -1.12
CA HIS A 27 10.71 -14.92 -2.47
C HIS A 27 12.24 -14.95 -2.61
N LEU A 28 12.92 -13.90 -2.16
CA LEU A 28 14.37 -13.85 -2.20
C LEU A 28 15.02 -15.02 -1.40
N ALA A 29 14.47 -15.34 -0.23
CA ALA A 29 14.96 -16.44 0.58
C ALA A 29 14.72 -17.82 -0.09
N GLU A 30 13.56 -18.04 -0.70
CA GLU A 30 13.21 -19.24 -1.47
C GLU A 30 14.12 -19.43 -2.70
N HIS A 31 14.62 -18.33 -3.29
CA HIS A 31 15.55 -18.34 -4.44
C HIS A 31 17.03 -18.37 -4.01
N GLY A 32 17.31 -18.73 -2.76
CA GLY A 32 18.68 -19.00 -2.28
C GLY A 32 19.46 -17.75 -1.87
N HIS A 33 18.82 -16.60 -1.68
CA HIS A 33 19.46 -15.41 -1.12
C HIS A 33 19.43 -15.46 0.42
N GLU A 34 20.50 -14.99 1.05
CA GLU A 34 20.52 -14.81 2.51
C GLU A 34 19.94 -13.44 2.84
N VAL A 35 18.69 -13.42 3.33
CA VAL A 35 17.93 -12.20 3.57
C VAL A 35 17.92 -11.88 5.06
N PHE A 36 18.39 -10.69 5.40
CA PHE A 36 18.30 -10.10 6.74
C PHE A 36 17.27 -8.97 6.74
N VAL A 37 16.42 -8.92 7.77
CA VAL A 37 15.46 -7.84 7.95
C VAL A 37 15.75 -7.14 9.26
N ALA A 38 16.26 -5.91 9.19
CA ALA A 38 16.47 -5.05 10.36
C ALA A 38 15.19 -4.23 10.61
N THR A 39 14.52 -4.51 11.73
CA THR A 39 13.21 -3.93 12.05
C THR A 39 13.02 -3.72 13.55
N GLY A 40 11.90 -3.07 13.92
CA GLY A 40 11.49 -2.90 15.31
C GLY A 40 10.80 -4.13 15.89
N MET A 41 10.58 -4.11 17.22
CA MET A 41 9.63 -5.02 17.85
C MET A 41 8.22 -4.71 17.33
N PRO A 42 7.39 -5.75 17.00
CA PRO A 42 6.06 -5.53 16.44
C PRO A 42 5.16 -4.74 17.40
N ASN A 43 4.53 -3.68 16.90
CA ASN A 43 3.71 -2.78 17.71
C ASN A 43 2.56 -2.11 16.96
N TYR A 44 2.54 -2.20 15.64
CA TYR A 44 1.52 -1.53 14.81
C TYR A 44 0.20 -2.33 14.80
N PRO A 45 -0.99 -1.66 14.86
CA PRO A 45 -1.19 -0.19 14.79
C PRO A 45 -1.24 0.52 16.16
N ARG A 46 -1.32 -0.23 17.27
CA ARG A 46 -1.61 0.30 18.61
C ARG A 46 -0.43 0.99 19.29
N GLY A 47 0.80 0.80 18.79
CA GLY A 47 2.02 1.30 19.41
C GLY A 47 2.46 0.52 20.64
N GLU A 48 1.76 -0.56 20.97
CA GLU A 48 2.11 -1.48 22.04
C GLU A 48 2.83 -2.69 21.48
N VAL A 49 4.00 -2.99 22.04
CA VAL A 49 4.75 -4.19 21.64
C VAL A 49 3.91 -5.43 21.88
N PHE A 50 3.83 -6.31 20.89
CA PHE A 50 3.05 -7.55 20.95
C PHE A 50 3.51 -8.43 22.12
N PRO A 51 2.60 -9.18 22.79
CA PRO A 51 2.90 -9.92 24.01
C PRO A 51 4.17 -10.77 23.95
N ASP A 52 4.37 -11.52 22.87
CA ASP A 52 5.49 -12.44 22.68
C ASP A 52 6.86 -11.75 22.52
N TYR A 53 6.86 -10.44 22.31
CA TYR A 53 8.05 -9.61 22.07
C TYR A 53 8.37 -8.65 23.23
N ARG A 54 7.49 -8.57 24.25
CA ARG A 54 7.67 -7.67 25.39
C ARG A 54 8.92 -7.97 26.19
N GLY A 55 9.56 -6.94 26.73
CA GLY A 55 10.74 -7.06 27.59
C GLY A 55 12.04 -7.45 26.88
N ARG A 56 12.04 -7.59 25.57
CA ARG A 56 13.22 -7.93 24.78
C ARG A 56 13.86 -6.67 24.21
N HIS A 57 15.19 -6.51 24.35
CA HIS A 57 15.93 -5.42 23.74
C HIS A 57 16.38 -5.72 22.31
N PHE A 58 16.75 -6.96 22.08
CA PHE A 58 17.14 -7.48 20.76
C PHE A 58 16.64 -8.92 20.61
N MET A 59 16.25 -9.30 19.40
CA MET A 59 15.83 -10.65 19.06
C MET A 59 16.24 -11.00 17.63
N ARG A 60 16.64 -12.26 17.43
CA ARG A 60 16.86 -12.83 16.11
C ARG A 60 15.88 -13.99 15.95
N GLU A 61 15.07 -13.95 14.92
CA GLU A 61 14.13 -15.00 14.56
C GLU A 61 14.23 -15.35 13.08
N ARG A 62 13.68 -16.49 12.67
CA ARG A 62 13.50 -16.84 11.25
C ARG A 62 12.04 -16.77 10.89
N ARG A 63 11.76 -16.19 9.70
CA ARG A 63 10.42 -16.15 9.10
C ARG A 63 10.54 -16.46 7.61
N ASP A 64 10.00 -17.61 7.20
CA ASP A 64 10.01 -18.12 5.82
C ASP A 64 11.36 -17.88 5.10
N GLY A 65 12.42 -18.39 5.72
CA GLY A 65 13.79 -18.31 5.24
C GLY A 65 14.55 -17.03 5.59
N ALA A 66 13.87 -15.90 5.78
CA ALA A 66 14.51 -14.64 6.15
C ALA A 66 14.93 -14.63 7.64
N ILE A 67 16.07 -14.00 7.94
CA ILE A 67 16.58 -13.75 9.29
C ILE A 67 16.13 -12.36 9.74
N VAL A 68 15.20 -12.30 10.68
CA VAL A 68 14.66 -11.04 11.19
C VAL A 68 15.42 -10.63 12.44
N LEU A 69 15.99 -9.43 12.41
CA LEU A 69 16.78 -8.80 13.47
C LEU A 69 15.95 -7.68 14.07
N ARG A 70 15.32 -7.94 15.20
CA ARG A 70 14.43 -6.97 15.87
C ARG A 70 15.15 -6.27 16.99
N THR A 71 14.96 -4.97 17.05
CA THR A 71 15.48 -4.15 18.13
C THR A 71 14.37 -3.31 18.76
N ASN A 72 14.40 -3.19 20.09
CA ASN A 72 13.48 -2.32 20.80
C ASN A 72 13.79 -0.85 20.49
N TYR A 73 12.73 -0.05 20.37
CA TYR A 73 12.79 1.39 20.20
C TYR A 73 11.55 2.01 20.85
N TYR A 74 11.47 3.33 20.95
CA TYR A 74 10.30 3.98 21.49
C TYR A 74 9.11 3.83 20.54
N THR A 75 8.09 3.09 20.95
CA THR A 75 6.88 2.83 20.17
C THR A 75 5.75 3.76 20.60
N THR A 76 4.89 4.15 19.67
CA THR A 76 3.71 4.98 19.94
C THR A 76 2.60 4.61 18.97
N ALA A 77 1.36 4.73 19.44
CA ALA A 77 0.21 4.56 18.57
C ALA A 77 0.21 5.61 17.45
N ARG A 78 -0.33 5.24 16.30
CA ARG A 78 -0.53 6.19 15.20
C ARG A 78 -1.52 7.27 15.65
N ASN A 79 -1.20 8.54 15.39
CA ASN A 79 -2.04 9.71 15.67
C ASN A 79 -2.15 10.19 17.14
N VAL A 80 -1.26 9.75 18.04
CA VAL A 80 -1.31 10.23 19.43
C VAL A 80 -0.71 11.64 19.59
N SER A 81 0.55 11.84 19.17
CA SER A 81 1.16 13.17 19.14
C SER A 81 2.31 13.23 18.13
N ARG A 82 2.50 14.41 17.48
CA ARG A 82 3.61 14.61 16.54
C ARG A 82 4.98 14.46 17.20
N ARG A 83 5.11 14.87 18.48
CA ARG A 83 6.36 14.74 19.23
C ARG A 83 6.68 13.28 19.54
N ALA A 84 5.70 12.51 19.98
CA ALA A 84 5.86 11.08 20.24
C ALA A 84 6.22 10.32 18.94
N GLN A 85 5.59 10.67 17.83
CA GLN A 85 5.89 10.08 16.53
C GLN A 85 7.31 10.40 16.05
N LEU A 86 7.76 11.65 16.21
CA LEU A 86 9.13 12.04 15.90
C LEU A 86 10.16 11.29 16.79
N LEU A 87 9.88 11.18 18.09
CA LEU A 87 10.71 10.42 19.02
C LEU A 87 10.80 8.94 18.63
N SER A 88 9.69 8.35 18.19
CA SER A 88 9.64 6.98 17.65
C SER A 88 10.58 6.84 16.44
N TYR A 89 10.50 7.74 15.47
CA TYR A 89 11.40 7.73 14.31
C TYR A 89 12.87 7.89 14.70
N LEU A 90 13.18 8.85 15.57
CA LEU A 90 14.57 9.11 15.98
C LEU A 90 15.16 7.97 16.82
N SER A 91 14.38 7.35 17.71
CA SER A 91 14.83 6.20 18.49
C SER A 91 15.01 4.93 17.65
N PHE A 92 14.33 4.84 16.51
CA PHE A 92 14.51 3.74 15.57
C PHE A 92 15.88 3.77 14.87
N LEU A 93 16.49 4.95 14.67
CA LEU A 93 17.76 5.06 13.95
C LEU A 93 18.91 4.27 14.60
N PRO A 94 19.25 4.47 15.90
CA PRO A 94 20.27 3.65 16.55
C PRO A 94 19.86 2.19 16.68
N ALA A 95 18.56 1.89 16.84
CA ALA A 95 18.05 0.53 16.91
C ALA A 95 18.35 -0.23 15.62
N VAL A 96 18.07 0.36 14.46
CA VAL A 96 18.29 -0.28 13.15
C VAL A 96 19.77 -0.31 12.76
N LEU A 97 20.57 0.67 13.17
CA LEU A 97 22.03 0.61 13.03
C LEU A 97 22.60 -0.61 13.77
N HIS A 98 22.15 -0.83 15.00
CA HIS A 98 22.59 -1.97 15.81
C HIS A 98 22.19 -3.30 15.17
N SER A 99 20.91 -3.45 14.75
CA SER A 99 20.45 -4.68 14.12
C SER A 99 21.06 -4.90 12.73
N GLY A 100 21.17 -3.85 11.93
CA GLY A 100 21.76 -3.92 10.59
C GLY A 100 23.26 -4.26 10.62
N TRP A 101 24.01 -3.71 11.59
CA TRP A 101 25.41 -4.11 11.79
C TRP A 101 25.57 -5.60 12.13
N ARG A 102 24.62 -6.17 12.88
CA ARG A 102 24.60 -7.61 13.23
C ARG A 102 24.26 -8.54 12.06
N ALA A 103 23.81 -8.03 10.93
CA ALA A 103 23.67 -8.82 9.70
C ALA A 103 25.04 -9.25 9.14
N GLY A 104 26.12 -8.59 9.57
CA GLY A 104 27.45 -8.80 9.00
C GLY A 104 27.55 -8.22 7.59
N ARG A 105 28.56 -8.62 6.83
CA ARG A 105 28.76 -8.12 5.47
C ARG A 105 27.58 -8.50 4.58
N VAL A 106 27.04 -7.54 3.84
CA VAL A 106 25.94 -7.71 2.88
C VAL A 106 26.31 -7.11 1.52
N ASP A 107 25.68 -7.62 0.45
CA ASP A 107 25.92 -7.17 -0.92
C ASP A 107 25.01 -5.98 -1.29
N ALA A 108 23.82 -5.94 -0.71
CA ALA A 108 22.82 -4.90 -0.94
C ALA A 108 22.07 -4.52 0.35
N VAL A 109 21.76 -3.23 0.47
CA VAL A 109 20.86 -2.66 1.49
C VAL A 109 19.63 -2.13 0.77
N PHE A 110 18.46 -2.66 1.11
CA PHE A 110 17.16 -2.24 0.60
C PHE A 110 16.39 -1.54 1.71
N VAL A 111 16.06 -0.27 1.53
CA VAL A 111 15.34 0.53 2.53
C VAL A 111 14.07 1.12 1.96
N THR A 112 12.98 1.06 2.73
CA THR A 112 11.68 1.60 2.34
C THR A 112 11.46 3.01 2.85
N SER A 113 10.76 3.83 2.08
CA SER A 113 10.31 5.18 2.45
C SER A 113 8.84 5.35 1.98
N PRO A 114 7.90 5.85 2.82
CA PRO A 114 8.05 6.41 4.16
C PRO A 114 8.20 5.37 5.29
N PRO A 115 8.64 5.82 6.49
CA PRO A 115 9.20 7.13 6.79
C PRO A 115 10.60 7.32 6.19
N ILE A 116 11.02 8.57 5.97
CA ILE A 116 12.32 8.86 5.34
C ILE A 116 13.52 8.61 6.28
N PHE A 117 13.31 8.67 7.59
CA PHE A 117 14.37 8.58 8.59
C PHE A 117 15.22 7.30 8.52
N PRO A 118 14.68 6.10 8.24
CA PRO A 118 15.44 4.87 8.07
C PRO A 118 16.50 4.93 6.96
N ALA A 119 16.38 5.87 6.00
CA ALA A 119 17.40 6.08 4.97
C ALA A 119 18.76 6.50 5.56
N VAL A 120 18.75 7.24 6.69
CA VAL A 120 20.00 7.68 7.35
C VAL A 120 20.86 6.49 7.78
N PRO A 121 20.39 5.56 8.64
CA PRO A 121 21.16 4.36 8.98
C PRO A 121 21.40 3.44 7.78
N ALA A 122 20.49 3.38 6.79
CA ALA A 122 20.69 2.59 5.59
C ALA A 122 21.91 3.05 4.78
N ILE A 123 22.07 4.37 4.59
CA ILE A 123 23.24 4.96 3.92
C ILE A 123 24.54 4.62 4.68
N LEU A 124 24.50 4.72 6.01
CA LEU A 124 25.67 4.42 6.83
C LEU A 124 26.04 2.95 6.77
N LEU A 125 25.06 2.05 6.86
CA LEU A 125 25.27 0.60 6.76
C LEU A 125 25.75 0.19 5.36
N ALA A 126 25.17 0.75 4.29
CA ALA A 126 25.61 0.48 2.94
C ALA A 126 27.09 0.86 2.74
N LYS A 127 27.51 2.04 3.23
CA LYS A 127 28.91 2.45 3.20
C LYS A 127 29.80 1.56 4.05
N LEU A 128 29.37 1.19 5.26
CA LEU A 128 30.15 0.33 6.17
C LEU A 128 30.38 -1.06 5.58
N HIS A 129 29.39 -1.61 4.89
CA HIS A 129 29.46 -2.94 4.29
C HIS A 129 30.05 -2.93 2.87
N GLY A 130 30.25 -1.76 2.23
CA GLY A 130 30.56 -1.64 0.81
C GLY A 130 29.43 -2.17 -0.08
N ALA A 131 28.20 -2.08 0.41
CA ALA A 131 27.01 -2.63 -0.22
C ALA A 131 26.30 -1.61 -1.12
N LYS A 132 25.57 -2.09 -2.10
CA LYS A 132 24.69 -1.28 -2.94
C LYS A 132 23.46 -0.82 -2.16
N LEU A 133 23.09 0.45 -2.31
CA LEU A 133 21.94 1.05 -1.65
C LEU A 133 20.75 1.17 -2.62
N ILE A 134 19.68 0.45 -2.33
CA ILE A 134 18.40 0.54 -3.03
C ILE A 134 17.40 1.24 -2.10
N VAL A 135 16.80 2.32 -2.59
CA VAL A 135 15.75 3.06 -1.87
C VAL A 135 14.42 2.81 -2.56
N ASP A 136 13.47 2.21 -1.84
CA ASP A 136 12.13 1.89 -2.34
C ASP A 136 11.11 2.93 -1.88
N LEU A 137 10.62 3.73 -2.83
CA LEU A 137 9.66 4.81 -2.57
C LEU A 137 8.22 4.34 -2.77
N HIS A 138 7.49 4.24 -1.67
CA HIS A 138 6.06 3.95 -1.68
C HIS A 138 5.21 5.20 -1.81
N ASP A 139 5.66 6.27 -1.18
CA ASP A 139 5.09 7.60 -1.22
C ASP A 139 6.25 8.63 -1.20
N LEU A 140 6.00 9.82 -1.73
CA LEU A 140 6.92 10.95 -1.63
C LEU A 140 6.63 11.68 -0.32
N TRP A 141 7.29 11.28 0.76
CA TRP A 141 6.88 11.64 2.11
C TRP A 141 6.85 13.14 2.44
N PRO A 142 7.81 13.99 2.03
CA PRO A 142 7.63 15.41 2.26
C PRO A 142 6.39 15.97 1.54
N ASP A 143 6.07 15.47 0.36
CA ASP A 143 4.89 15.90 -0.42
C ASP A 143 3.58 15.44 0.21
N GLU A 144 3.51 14.18 0.63
CA GLU A 144 2.34 13.64 1.33
C GLU A 144 2.00 14.46 2.57
N ILE A 145 3.01 14.83 3.38
CA ILE A 145 2.82 15.65 4.59
C ILE A 145 2.22 17.01 4.25
N VAL A 146 2.65 17.59 3.14
CA VAL A 146 2.12 18.89 2.67
C VAL A 146 0.72 18.72 2.10
N ALA A 147 0.49 17.72 1.26
CA ALA A 147 -0.80 17.43 0.63
C ALA A 147 -1.92 17.17 1.64
N VAL A 148 -1.63 16.44 2.72
CA VAL A 148 -2.62 16.23 3.81
C VAL A 148 -2.71 17.40 4.79
N GLY A 149 -2.05 18.53 4.52
CA GLY A 149 -2.08 19.72 5.36
C GLY A 149 -1.40 19.59 6.73
N ALA A 150 -0.60 18.53 6.93
CA ALA A 150 0.09 18.29 8.20
C ALA A 150 1.26 19.25 8.44
N ALA A 151 1.86 19.82 7.36
CA ALA A 151 2.83 20.89 7.42
C ALA A 151 2.73 21.76 6.16
N ARG A 152 3.28 22.99 6.26
CA ARG A 152 3.33 23.91 5.10
C ARG A 152 4.64 23.72 4.35
N GLU A 153 4.59 23.79 3.00
CA GLU A 153 5.80 23.84 2.18
C GLU A 153 6.69 25.01 2.63
N GLY A 154 8.01 24.83 2.59
CA GLY A 154 8.99 25.83 3.06
C GLY A 154 9.15 25.97 4.58
N SER A 155 8.33 25.29 5.40
CA SER A 155 8.51 25.25 6.86
C SER A 155 9.83 24.57 7.26
N ALA A 156 10.38 24.89 8.44
CA ALA A 156 11.65 24.32 8.89
C ALA A 156 11.64 22.77 8.90
N PRO A 157 10.59 22.08 9.39
CA PRO A 157 10.53 20.62 9.31
C PRO A 157 10.59 20.10 7.86
N ILE A 158 9.83 20.69 6.94
CA ILE A 158 9.84 20.27 5.53
C ILE A 158 11.20 20.52 4.89
N ARG A 159 11.88 21.64 5.18
CA ARG A 159 13.24 21.88 4.68
C ARG A 159 14.24 20.81 5.16
N VAL A 160 14.13 20.36 6.41
CA VAL A 160 14.95 19.27 6.94
C VAL A 160 14.65 17.96 6.20
N LEU A 161 13.38 17.61 6.04
CA LEU A 161 12.98 16.40 5.31
C LEU A 161 13.44 16.43 3.85
N ARG A 162 13.35 17.57 3.16
CA ARG A 162 13.89 17.77 1.81
C ARG A 162 15.41 17.65 1.75
N ALA A 163 16.13 18.04 2.81
CA ALA A 163 17.57 17.86 2.87
C ALA A 163 17.95 16.37 3.03
N ILE A 164 17.21 15.62 3.87
CA ILE A 164 17.38 14.16 4.02
C ILE A 164 17.04 13.47 2.70
N GLU A 165 15.96 13.85 2.04
CA GLU A 165 15.52 13.32 0.74
C GLU A 165 16.63 13.49 -0.32
N ARG A 166 17.18 14.70 -0.48
CA ARG A 166 18.29 14.94 -1.41
C ARG A 166 19.52 14.10 -1.10
N TRP A 167 19.84 13.96 0.19
CA TRP A 167 20.97 13.12 0.60
C TRP A 167 20.71 11.65 0.30
N MET A 168 19.51 11.16 0.57
CA MET A 168 19.05 9.81 0.24
C MET A 168 19.19 9.52 -1.27
N TYR A 169 18.65 10.39 -2.14
CA TYR A 169 18.73 10.22 -3.59
C TYR A 169 20.16 10.25 -4.13
N ARG A 170 21.01 11.14 -3.60
CA ARG A 170 22.43 11.19 -4.00
C ARG A 170 23.19 9.93 -3.60
N SER A 171 22.87 9.37 -2.44
CA SER A 171 23.56 8.21 -1.87
C SER A 171 23.08 6.89 -2.46
N ALA A 172 21.86 6.84 -3.01
CA ALA A 172 21.29 5.64 -3.60
C ALA A 172 22.02 5.24 -4.90
N ASP A 173 22.28 3.95 -5.07
CA ASP A 173 22.68 3.36 -6.35
C ASP A 173 21.42 3.21 -7.24
N VAL A 174 20.27 2.85 -6.63
CA VAL A 174 18.98 2.76 -7.31
C VAL A 174 17.88 3.33 -6.42
N VAL A 175 16.93 4.01 -7.05
CA VAL A 175 15.68 4.50 -6.47
C VAL A 175 14.54 3.79 -7.19
N THR A 176 13.79 2.94 -6.46
CA THR A 176 12.59 2.31 -7.00
C THR A 176 11.36 3.14 -6.67
N CYS A 177 10.44 3.24 -7.60
CA CYS A 177 9.19 3.99 -7.48
C CYS A 177 8.00 3.07 -7.75
N THR A 178 6.93 3.26 -6.99
CA THR A 178 5.70 2.45 -7.16
C THR A 178 4.89 2.86 -8.38
N THR A 179 5.06 4.10 -8.88
CA THR A 179 4.34 4.65 -10.03
C THR A 179 5.28 5.40 -10.98
N ARG A 180 4.87 5.55 -12.25
CA ARG A 180 5.61 6.37 -13.22
C ARG A 180 5.63 7.84 -12.77
N ALA A 181 4.51 8.35 -12.28
CA ALA A 181 4.43 9.72 -11.78
C ALA A 181 5.38 10.00 -10.62
N PHE A 182 5.68 9.01 -9.77
CA PHE A 182 6.74 9.14 -8.78
C PHE A 182 8.13 9.14 -9.40
N ALA A 183 8.38 8.28 -10.39
CA ALA A 183 9.65 8.26 -11.12
C ALA A 183 9.92 9.59 -11.83
N ASP A 184 8.89 10.21 -12.42
CA ASP A 184 8.99 11.52 -13.05
C ASP A 184 9.27 12.63 -12.02
N THR A 185 8.56 12.62 -10.89
CA THR A 185 8.82 13.57 -9.80
C THR A 185 10.24 13.44 -9.24
N VAL A 186 10.75 12.22 -9.11
CA VAL A 186 12.13 11.95 -8.66
C VAL A 186 13.14 12.40 -9.71
N ALA A 187 12.82 12.29 -11.01
CA ALA A 187 13.62 12.85 -12.10
C ALA A 187 13.76 14.37 -12.00
N GLU A 188 12.64 15.07 -11.80
CA GLU A 188 12.62 16.53 -11.57
C GLU A 188 13.48 16.95 -10.37
N ARG A 189 13.72 16.04 -9.43
CA ARG A 189 14.61 16.25 -8.25
C ARG A 189 16.06 15.86 -8.51
N GLY A 190 16.41 15.58 -9.77
CA GLY A 190 17.78 15.35 -10.21
C GLY A 190 18.29 13.93 -10.04
N VAL A 191 17.41 12.94 -9.93
CA VAL A 191 17.80 11.52 -9.99
C VAL A 191 17.84 11.09 -11.45
N GLY A 192 19.01 10.68 -11.94
CA GLY A 192 19.22 10.26 -13.31
C GLY A 192 18.41 9.00 -13.69
N GLU A 193 18.17 8.81 -14.97
CA GLU A 193 17.39 7.68 -15.48
C GLU A 193 18.04 6.32 -15.14
N GLU A 194 19.37 6.28 -15.14
CA GLU A 194 20.18 5.09 -14.83
C GLU A 194 19.93 4.56 -13.41
N LYS A 195 19.48 5.45 -12.48
CA LYS A 195 19.18 5.10 -11.08
C LYS A 195 17.71 4.80 -10.84
N ARG A 196 16.81 5.22 -11.72
CA ARG A 196 15.36 5.08 -11.51
C ARG A 196 14.85 3.74 -12.02
N ARG A 197 14.05 3.04 -11.22
CA ARG A 197 13.40 1.79 -11.61
C ARG A 197 11.96 1.77 -11.12
N LEU A 198 11.08 1.11 -11.85
CA LEU A 198 9.71 0.87 -11.41
C LEU A 198 9.65 -0.45 -10.65
N LEU A 199 9.19 -0.38 -9.39
CA LEU A 199 8.84 -1.53 -8.56
C LEU A 199 7.42 -1.32 -8.03
N PRO A 200 6.39 -1.61 -8.84
CA PRO A 200 5.02 -1.20 -8.54
C PRO A 200 4.41 -1.95 -7.37
N ASN A 201 3.27 -1.45 -6.90
CA ASN A 201 2.38 -2.21 -6.01
C ASN A 201 1.59 -3.25 -6.81
N GLY A 202 1.10 -4.25 -6.09
CA GLY A 202 0.26 -5.31 -6.65
C GLY A 202 -0.49 -6.07 -5.58
N ALA A 203 -1.11 -7.18 -5.97
CA ALA A 203 -1.90 -8.03 -5.08
C ALA A 203 -1.28 -9.42 -4.89
N ASP A 204 -1.65 -10.04 -3.77
CA ASP A 204 -1.46 -11.46 -3.54
C ASP A 204 -2.57 -12.23 -4.27
N VAL A 205 -2.25 -12.75 -5.45
CA VAL A 205 -3.23 -13.41 -6.32
C VAL A 205 -3.64 -14.80 -5.86
N GLU A 206 -2.93 -15.37 -4.89
CA GLU A 206 -3.30 -16.62 -4.22
C GLU A 206 -4.34 -16.35 -3.12
N LEU A 207 -4.20 -15.25 -2.40
CA LEU A 207 -5.16 -14.80 -1.40
C LEU A 207 -6.36 -14.13 -2.08
N PHE A 208 -6.12 -13.12 -2.91
CA PHE A 208 -7.15 -12.40 -3.66
C PHE A 208 -7.40 -13.09 -5.00
N ARG A 209 -8.44 -13.88 -5.04
CA ARG A 209 -8.84 -14.67 -6.20
C ARG A 209 -10.35 -14.71 -6.34
N SER A 210 -10.81 -15.14 -7.49
CA SER A 210 -12.23 -15.44 -7.70
C SER A 210 -12.69 -16.55 -6.75
N LEU A 211 -13.74 -16.29 -6.01
CA LEU A 211 -14.35 -17.20 -5.06
C LEU A 211 -15.86 -17.27 -5.31
N PRO A 212 -16.52 -18.34 -4.88
CA PRO A 212 -17.97 -18.44 -4.99
C PRO A 212 -18.69 -17.25 -4.35
N ARG A 213 -19.65 -16.68 -5.09
CA ARG A 213 -20.48 -15.56 -4.63
C ARG A 213 -21.17 -15.88 -3.30
N GLU A 214 -21.74 -17.07 -3.21
CA GLU A 214 -22.35 -17.58 -2.00
C GLU A 214 -21.30 -18.29 -1.14
N ASN A 215 -21.07 -17.75 0.04
CA ASN A 215 -20.12 -18.30 1.01
C ASN A 215 -20.50 -17.89 2.43
N GLY A 216 -20.04 -18.63 3.44
CA GLY A 216 -20.44 -18.46 4.83
C GLY A 216 -20.01 -17.12 5.47
N ILE A 217 -19.02 -16.42 4.90
CA ILE A 217 -18.59 -15.10 5.39
C ILE A 217 -19.50 -14.02 4.81
N ALA A 218 -19.75 -14.07 3.50
CA ALA A 218 -20.66 -13.12 2.85
C ALA A 218 -22.10 -13.23 3.37
N ALA A 219 -22.55 -14.44 3.72
CA ALA A 219 -23.88 -14.70 4.30
C ALA A 219 -24.12 -14.02 5.68
N GLN A 220 -23.07 -13.54 6.34
CA GLN A 220 -23.22 -12.78 7.59
C GLN A 220 -23.72 -11.34 7.39
N TYR A 221 -23.78 -10.88 6.13
CA TYR A 221 -24.28 -9.54 5.80
C TYR A 221 -25.68 -9.61 5.15
N PRO A 222 -26.53 -8.63 5.41
CA PRO A 222 -27.93 -8.64 4.94
C PRO A 222 -28.03 -8.19 3.47
N PHE A 223 -27.28 -8.84 2.57
CA PHE A 223 -27.33 -8.49 1.16
C PHE A 223 -28.58 -9.02 0.46
N GLY A 224 -29.07 -10.21 0.85
CA GLY A 224 -30.14 -10.90 0.14
C GLY A 224 -29.74 -11.18 -1.32
N ASP A 225 -30.70 -11.07 -2.23
CA ASP A 225 -30.48 -11.26 -3.68
C ASP A 225 -29.99 -9.98 -4.38
N ARG A 226 -29.78 -8.88 -3.65
CA ARG A 226 -29.41 -7.59 -4.23
C ARG A 226 -28.04 -7.63 -4.90
N LEU A 227 -27.88 -6.79 -5.90
CA LEU A 227 -26.58 -6.44 -6.48
C LEU A 227 -25.78 -5.58 -5.50
N VAL A 228 -24.50 -5.89 -5.32
CA VAL A 228 -23.66 -5.27 -4.31
C VAL A 228 -22.58 -4.39 -4.95
N VAL A 229 -22.65 -3.09 -4.69
CA VAL A 229 -21.58 -2.13 -5.01
C VAL A 229 -20.71 -1.98 -3.77
N MET A 230 -19.43 -2.36 -3.85
CA MET A 230 -18.60 -2.52 -2.66
C MET A 230 -17.37 -1.62 -2.65
N TYR A 231 -17.17 -0.93 -1.54
CA TYR A 231 -15.88 -0.39 -1.13
C TYR A 231 -15.31 -1.22 0.02
N SER A 232 -14.05 -1.61 -0.05
CA SER A 232 -13.37 -2.35 1.01
C SER A 232 -12.00 -1.72 1.32
N GLY A 233 -11.83 -1.19 2.52
CA GLY A 233 -10.57 -0.59 2.95
C GLY A 233 -10.73 0.48 4.03
N LEU A 234 -9.66 1.22 4.30
CA LEU A 234 -9.64 2.31 5.28
C LEU A 234 -10.67 3.39 4.91
N LEU A 235 -11.56 3.74 5.83
CA LEU A 235 -12.49 4.87 5.72
C LEU A 235 -11.74 6.17 6.07
N GLY A 236 -10.77 6.52 5.22
CA GLY A 236 -9.83 7.63 5.42
C GLY A 236 -10.19 8.88 4.62
N ILE A 237 -9.68 10.03 5.06
CA ILE A 237 -9.96 11.34 4.46
C ILE A 237 -9.65 11.38 2.95
N LYS A 238 -8.47 10.87 2.55
CA LYS A 238 -8.04 10.94 1.15
C LYS A 238 -8.92 10.16 0.16
N HIS A 239 -9.79 9.29 0.67
CA HIS A 239 -10.66 8.47 -0.16
C HIS A 239 -11.96 9.17 -0.58
N GLY A 240 -12.34 10.30 0.06
CA GLY A 240 -13.51 11.08 -0.33
C GLY A 240 -14.77 10.23 -0.53
N LEU A 241 -15.05 9.33 0.42
CA LEU A 241 -16.14 8.34 0.32
C LEU A 241 -17.53 8.97 0.37
N GLU A 242 -17.61 10.25 0.67
CA GLU A 242 -18.79 11.09 0.52
C GLU A 242 -19.35 10.98 -0.90
N THR A 243 -18.48 10.98 -1.91
CA THR A 243 -18.85 10.81 -3.33
C THR A 243 -19.53 9.45 -3.58
N VAL A 244 -19.07 8.38 -2.91
CA VAL A 244 -19.69 7.05 -3.04
C VAL A 244 -21.09 7.04 -2.42
N ILE A 245 -21.29 7.73 -1.30
CA ILE A 245 -22.61 7.87 -0.65
C ILE A 245 -23.55 8.72 -1.52
N GLU A 246 -23.05 9.80 -2.12
CA GLU A 246 -23.84 10.63 -3.05
C GLU A 246 -24.22 9.82 -4.31
N ALA A 247 -23.32 9.00 -4.85
CA ALA A 247 -23.64 8.07 -5.94
C ALA A 247 -24.73 7.05 -5.53
N ALA A 248 -24.65 6.54 -4.28
CA ALA A 248 -25.71 5.66 -3.74
C ALA A 248 -27.05 6.38 -3.61
N ALA A 249 -27.06 7.67 -3.27
CA ALA A 249 -28.28 8.48 -3.23
C ALA A 249 -28.92 8.67 -4.62
N LEU A 250 -28.12 8.74 -5.69
CA LEU A 250 -28.58 8.80 -7.07
C LEU A 250 -29.12 7.46 -7.60
N LEU A 251 -28.87 6.37 -6.87
CA LEU A 251 -29.35 5.02 -7.18
C LEU A 251 -30.36 4.49 -6.14
N ARG A 252 -30.96 5.40 -5.33
CA ARG A 252 -31.93 5.01 -4.29
C ARG A 252 -33.23 4.42 -4.82
N ASP A 253 -33.56 4.65 -6.08
CA ASP A 253 -34.70 4.08 -6.81
C ASP A 253 -34.49 2.61 -7.19
N ARG A 254 -33.25 2.11 -7.15
CA ARG A 254 -32.87 0.72 -7.40
C ARG A 254 -32.94 -0.09 -6.11
N GLU A 255 -34.13 -0.63 -5.78
CA GLU A 255 -34.32 -1.47 -4.58
C GLU A 255 -33.52 -2.77 -4.61
N ASP A 256 -33.14 -3.21 -5.80
CA ASP A 256 -32.29 -4.37 -6.07
C ASP A 256 -30.79 -4.10 -5.87
N VAL A 257 -30.38 -2.89 -5.47
CA VAL A 257 -28.98 -2.48 -5.32
C VAL A 257 -28.67 -2.11 -3.87
N VAL A 258 -27.50 -2.53 -3.37
CA VAL A 258 -26.97 -2.11 -2.08
C VAL A 258 -25.52 -1.68 -2.21
N PHE A 259 -25.20 -0.54 -1.63
CA PHE A 259 -23.82 -0.08 -1.44
C PHE A 259 -23.29 -0.58 -0.10
N PHE A 260 -22.13 -1.20 -0.11
CA PHE A 260 -21.50 -1.74 1.09
C PHE A 260 -20.12 -1.14 1.30
N LEU A 261 -19.97 -0.33 2.35
CA LEU A 261 -18.72 0.27 2.76
C LEU A 261 -18.11 -0.55 3.90
N ARG A 262 -17.10 -1.35 3.58
CA ARG A 262 -16.41 -2.20 4.54
C ARG A 262 -15.09 -1.59 4.99
N GLY A 263 -14.86 -1.60 6.28
CA GLY A 263 -13.62 -1.16 6.90
C GLY A 263 -13.84 -0.26 8.10
N GLU A 264 -12.74 0.24 8.65
CA GLU A 264 -12.72 1.21 9.74
C GLU A 264 -11.92 2.45 9.33
N GLY A 265 -12.08 3.55 10.07
CA GLY A 265 -11.29 4.75 9.84
C GLY A 265 -11.90 6.01 10.41
N PRO A 266 -11.12 7.11 10.38
CA PRO A 266 -11.50 8.36 11.03
C PRO A 266 -12.73 9.05 10.41
N ARG A 267 -13.17 8.62 9.22
CA ARG A 267 -14.36 9.19 8.57
C ARG A 267 -15.64 8.40 8.81
N ARG A 268 -15.57 7.22 9.46
CA ARG A 268 -16.73 6.32 9.62
C ARG A 268 -17.96 7.02 10.17
N GLU A 269 -17.83 7.68 11.33
CA GLU A 269 -18.96 8.35 11.99
C GLU A 269 -19.60 9.44 11.10
N ALA A 270 -18.76 10.22 10.40
CA ALA A 270 -19.23 11.26 9.49
C ALA A 270 -19.96 10.69 8.26
N LEU A 271 -19.47 9.58 7.71
CA LEU A 271 -20.13 8.89 6.59
C LEU A 271 -21.46 8.28 7.00
N GLU A 272 -21.53 7.65 8.19
CA GLU A 272 -22.79 7.15 8.75
C GLU A 272 -23.79 8.29 9.05
N ALA A 273 -23.32 9.46 9.49
CA ALA A 273 -24.16 10.64 9.66
C ALA A 273 -24.73 11.12 8.31
N GLN A 274 -23.92 11.21 7.27
CA GLN A 274 -24.35 11.59 5.92
C GLN A 274 -25.43 10.63 5.38
N VAL A 275 -25.26 9.31 5.56
CA VAL A 275 -26.26 8.31 5.17
C VAL A 275 -27.59 8.54 5.88
N ARG A 276 -27.57 8.84 7.21
CA ARG A 276 -28.79 9.16 7.97
C ARG A 276 -29.44 10.46 7.52
N GLU A 277 -28.66 11.51 7.29
CA GLU A 277 -29.16 12.83 6.82
C GLU A 277 -29.83 12.73 5.45
N LEU A 278 -29.29 11.92 4.55
CA LEU A 278 -29.86 11.67 3.23
C LEU A 278 -31.01 10.66 3.23
N GLY A 279 -31.30 10.02 4.38
CA GLY A 279 -32.37 9.02 4.52
C GLY A 279 -32.14 7.77 3.66
N LEU A 280 -30.89 7.35 3.45
CA LEU A 280 -30.56 6.24 2.58
C LEU A 280 -30.77 4.89 3.28
N THR A 281 -31.47 3.98 2.61
CA THR A 281 -31.70 2.60 3.05
C THR A 281 -30.88 1.58 2.27
N ASN A 282 -30.27 2.04 1.17
CA ASN A 282 -29.46 1.23 0.27
C ASN A 282 -27.94 1.31 0.57
N VAL A 283 -27.53 1.86 1.70
CA VAL A 283 -26.11 1.91 2.16
C VAL A 283 -25.95 1.13 3.45
N LEU A 284 -25.01 0.19 3.45
CA LEU A 284 -24.64 -0.62 4.62
C LEU A 284 -23.18 -0.40 4.96
N PHE A 285 -22.87 -0.44 6.25
CA PHE A 285 -21.49 -0.40 6.76
C PHE A 285 -21.10 -1.76 7.32
N GLY A 286 -19.91 -2.25 6.90
CA GLY A 286 -19.25 -3.41 7.46
C GLY A 286 -18.03 -3.00 8.28
N GLY A 287 -17.73 -3.76 9.32
CA GLY A 287 -16.53 -3.55 10.14
C GLY A 287 -15.25 -4.07 9.49
N GLU A 288 -14.16 -3.96 10.25
CA GLU A 288 -12.88 -4.57 9.89
C GLU A 288 -12.96 -6.10 10.00
N ARG A 289 -12.22 -6.80 9.16
CA ARG A 289 -12.08 -8.26 9.16
C ARG A 289 -10.62 -8.65 8.93
N PRO A 290 -10.20 -9.84 9.36
CA PRO A 290 -8.93 -10.42 8.98
C PRO A 290 -8.75 -10.39 7.45
N ILE A 291 -7.52 -10.18 6.99
CA ILE A 291 -7.24 -10.04 5.56
C ILE A 291 -7.61 -11.30 4.77
N GLU A 292 -7.52 -12.46 5.40
CA GLU A 292 -7.87 -13.76 4.84
C GLU A 292 -9.36 -13.90 4.53
N GLU A 293 -10.21 -13.14 5.22
CA GLU A 293 -11.65 -13.13 5.01
C GLU A 293 -12.09 -12.11 3.94
N VAL A 294 -11.24 -11.13 3.62
CA VAL A 294 -11.58 -10.06 2.66
C VAL A 294 -11.99 -10.58 1.29
N PRO A 295 -11.29 -11.58 0.68
CA PRO A 295 -11.68 -12.10 -0.63
C PRO A 295 -13.06 -12.75 -0.62
N TYR A 296 -13.46 -13.38 0.50
CA TYR A 296 -14.79 -13.99 0.63
C TYR A 296 -15.90 -12.93 0.68
N VAL A 297 -15.64 -11.79 1.28
CA VAL A 297 -16.59 -10.65 1.25
C VAL A 297 -16.62 -10.04 -0.15
N LEU A 298 -15.46 -9.84 -0.79
CA LEU A 298 -15.35 -9.32 -2.16
C LEU A 298 -16.04 -10.22 -3.19
N ALA A 299 -16.07 -11.54 -2.94
CA ALA A 299 -16.77 -12.48 -3.83
C ALA A 299 -18.23 -12.10 -4.06
N ARG A 300 -18.89 -11.45 -3.08
CA ARG A 300 -20.29 -11.02 -3.16
C ARG A 300 -20.48 -9.71 -3.92
N ALA A 301 -19.40 -8.96 -4.17
CA ALA A 301 -19.50 -7.72 -4.94
C ALA A 301 -19.82 -8.00 -6.41
N ASP A 302 -20.68 -7.18 -6.98
CA ASP A 302 -20.96 -7.12 -8.41
C ASP A 302 -20.12 -6.04 -9.09
N VAL A 303 -19.90 -4.92 -8.40
CA VAL A 303 -19.02 -3.82 -8.81
C VAL A 303 -18.24 -3.36 -7.57
N CYS A 304 -16.94 -3.19 -7.69
CA CYS A 304 -16.15 -2.53 -6.67
C CYS A 304 -15.99 -1.04 -7.00
N VAL A 305 -16.00 -0.21 -5.96
CA VAL A 305 -15.81 1.24 -6.12
C VAL A 305 -14.63 1.73 -5.32
N THR A 306 -13.95 2.73 -5.84
CA THR A 306 -12.93 3.49 -5.11
C THR A 306 -12.98 4.94 -5.54
N ASN A 307 -12.51 5.83 -4.67
CA ASN A 307 -12.41 7.25 -4.97
C ASN A 307 -11.19 7.82 -4.27
N LEU A 308 -10.60 8.87 -4.82
CA LEU A 308 -9.62 9.73 -4.17
C LEU A 308 -10.11 11.17 -4.26
N LEU A 309 -9.70 12.00 -3.31
CA LEU A 309 -9.96 13.44 -3.44
C LEU A 309 -9.22 14.00 -4.65
N PRO A 310 -9.76 15.04 -5.31
CA PRO A 310 -9.11 15.72 -6.42
C PRO A 310 -7.89 16.52 -5.91
N ASP A 311 -6.73 15.90 -5.89
CA ASP A 311 -5.47 16.46 -5.43
C ASP A 311 -4.32 16.01 -6.34
N PRO A 312 -3.45 16.91 -6.84
CA PRO A 312 -2.34 16.56 -7.74
C PRO A 312 -1.35 15.55 -7.18
N TYR A 313 -1.23 15.45 -5.86
CA TYR A 313 -0.40 14.40 -5.23
C TYR A 313 -1.10 13.03 -5.31
N LEU A 314 -2.42 13.01 -5.07
CA LEU A 314 -3.21 11.77 -5.11
C LEU A 314 -3.35 11.21 -6.54
N ASP A 315 -3.25 12.04 -7.58
CA ASP A 315 -3.20 11.61 -8.98
C ASP A 315 -1.95 10.76 -9.30
N LYS A 316 -0.90 10.86 -8.47
CA LYS A 316 0.36 10.11 -8.64
C LYS A 316 0.36 8.73 -7.98
N ILE A 317 -0.63 8.42 -7.17
CA ILE A 317 -0.69 7.16 -6.41
C ILE A 317 -1.68 6.17 -7.00
N VAL A 318 -1.43 4.89 -6.76
CA VAL A 318 -2.39 3.81 -7.04
C VAL A 318 -2.66 3.07 -5.75
N SER A 319 -3.92 3.05 -5.34
CA SER A 319 -4.34 2.30 -4.17
C SER A 319 -4.24 0.79 -4.40
N VAL A 320 -3.61 0.07 -3.48
CA VAL A 320 -3.45 -1.40 -3.55
C VAL A 320 -4.79 -2.12 -3.72
N LYS A 321 -5.87 -1.61 -3.13
CA LYS A 321 -7.22 -2.18 -3.25
C LYS A 321 -7.71 -2.34 -4.70
N VAL A 322 -7.26 -1.47 -5.61
CA VAL A 322 -7.58 -1.63 -7.05
C VAL A 322 -7.08 -2.97 -7.56
N PHE A 323 -5.83 -3.32 -7.25
CA PHE A 323 -5.28 -4.62 -7.65
C PHE A 323 -5.93 -5.79 -6.93
N GLU A 324 -6.34 -5.62 -5.66
CA GLU A 324 -7.05 -6.64 -4.90
C GLU A 324 -8.46 -6.91 -5.49
N TYR A 325 -9.17 -5.86 -5.89
CA TYR A 325 -10.48 -6.00 -6.55
C TYR A 325 -10.35 -6.70 -7.90
N LEU A 326 -9.44 -6.23 -8.75
CA LEU A 326 -9.16 -6.83 -10.05
C LEU A 326 -8.72 -8.30 -9.91
N ALA A 327 -7.87 -8.62 -8.91
CA ALA A 327 -7.46 -9.99 -8.62
C ALA A 327 -8.64 -10.90 -8.23
N CYS A 328 -9.69 -10.35 -7.63
CA CYS A 328 -10.94 -11.06 -7.31
C CYS A 328 -11.95 -11.08 -8.47
N GLU A 329 -11.56 -10.72 -9.69
CA GLU A 329 -12.45 -10.63 -10.88
C GLU A 329 -13.60 -9.66 -10.67
N LYS A 330 -13.34 -8.54 -9.97
CA LYS A 330 -14.37 -7.52 -9.75
C LYS A 330 -14.10 -6.31 -10.64
N PRO A 331 -15.06 -5.90 -11.48
CA PRO A 331 -14.95 -4.65 -12.22
C PRO A 331 -14.91 -3.48 -11.24
N VAL A 332 -14.11 -2.47 -11.55
CA VAL A 332 -13.87 -1.33 -10.67
C VAL A 332 -14.37 -0.04 -11.31
N VAL A 333 -15.23 0.71 -10.59
CA VAL A 333 -15.50 2.12 -10.92
C VAL A 333 -14.67 2.99 -9.97
N GLY A 334 -13.78 3.78 -10.52
CA GLY A 334 -12.84 4.59 -9.76
C GLY A 334 -12.98 6.08 -10.02
N GLY A 335 -13.33 6.89 -8.99
CA GLY A 335 -13.10 8.33 -9.01
C GLY A 335 -11.60 8.60 -8.92
N LEU A 336 -10.90 8.46 -10.03
CA LEU A 336 -9.44 8.47 -10.11
C LEU A 336 -8.95 9.24 -11.32
N ARG A 337 -7.81 9.93 -11.15
CA ARG A 337 -7.03 10.55 -12.22
C ARG A 337 -5.63 9.93 -12.32
N GLY A 338 -4.83 10.38 -13.27
CA GLY A 338 -3.42 10.06 -13.40
C GLY A 338 -3.13 8.57 -13.42
N GLU A 339 -2.26 8.11 -12.54
CA GLU A 339 -1.82 6.71 -12.49
C GLU A 339 -2.95 5.72 -12.18
N GLY A 340 -3.90 6.12 -11.32
CA GLY A 340 -5.04 5.26 -10.98
C GLY A 340 -5.98 5.04 -12.17
N ALA A 341 -6.33 6.10 -12.88
CA ALA A 341 -7.16 6.04 -14.09
C ALA A 341 -6.47 5.19 -15.17
N ARG A 342 -5.18 5.45 -15.42
CA ARG A 342 -4.38 4.70 -16.39
C ARG A 342 -4.36 3.19 -16.12
N ILE A 343 -4.25 2.78 -14.86
CA ILE A 343 -4.28 1.35 -14.49
C ILE A 343 -5.63 0.71 -14.78
N LEU A 344 -6.74 1.39 -14.52
CA LEU A 344 -8.07 0.89 -14.85
C LEU A 344 -8.24 0.71 -16.36
N GLU A 345 -7.77 1.67 -17.15
CA GLU A 345 -7.79 1.61 -18.61
C GLU A 345 -6.88 0.50 -19.16
N GLU A 346 -5.60 0.46 -18.76
CA GLU A 346 -4.64 -0.56 -19.21
C GLU A 346 -5.07 -1.97 -18.85
N SER A 347 -5.72 -2.16 -17.70
CA SER A 347 -6.19 -3.48 -17.26
C SER A 347 -7.44 -3.96 -17.99
N GLY A 348 -8.20 -3.06 -18.62
CA GLY A 348 -9.54 -3.35 -19.10
C GLY A 348 -10.52 -3.78 -18.00
N GLY A 349 -10.13 -3.65 -16.72
CA GLY A 349 -10.87 -4.13 -15.56
C GLY A 349 -11.68 -3.05 -14.83
N GLY A 350 -11.75 -1.82 -15.36
CA GLY A 350 -12.50 -0.77 -14.68
C GLY A 350 -12.79 0.46 -15.53
N ILE A 351 -13.59 1.34 -14.95
CA ILE A 351 -13.98 2.62 -15.52
C ILE A 351 -13.47 3.70 -14.58
N ALA A 352 -12.65 4.62 -15.11
CA ALA A 352 -12.24 5.81 -14.39
C ALA A 352 -13.25 6.93 -14.64
N VAL A 353 -13.64 7.61 -13.57
CA VAL A 353 -14.46 8.82 -13.60
C VAL A 353 -13.73 9.93 -12.86
N GLU A 354 -14.18 11.14 -13.05
CA GLU A 354 -13.60 12.31 -12.37
C GLU A 354 -13.75 12.16 -10.84
N PRO A 355 -12.66 12.35 -10.03
CA PRO A 355 -12.74 12.35 -8.58
C PRO A 355 -13.75 13.36 -8.04
N GLY A 356 -14.66 12.91 -7.17
CA GLY A 356 -15.71 13.76 -6.61
C GLY A 356 -16.96 13.89 -7.48
N ASP A 357 -16.98 13.34 -8.69
CA ASP A 357 -18.17 13.33 -9.54
C ASP A 357 -19.08 12.13 -9.22
N ALA A 358 -20.03 12.36 -8.32
CA ALA A 358 -21.00 11.35 -7.91
C ALA A 358 -21.96 10.94 -9.04
N HIS A 359 -22.28 11.85 -9.97
CA HIS A 359 -23.14 11.55 -11.11
C HIS A 359 -22.44 10.60 -12.09
N ALA A 360 -21.21 10.91 -12.50
CA ALA A 360 -20.43 10.05 -13.37
C ALA A 360 -20.18 8.66 -12.72
N MET A 361 -19.94 8.62 -11.41
CA MET A 361 -19.80 7.36 -10.67
C MET A 361 -21.11 6.56 -10.67
N ALA A 362 -22.25 7.19 -10.39
CA ALA A 362 -23.55 6.53 -10.40
C ALA A 362 -23.90 5.99 -11.78
N ASP A 363 -23.64 6.74 -12.84
CA ASP A 363 -23.93 6.31 -14.21
C ASP A 363 -23.04 5.14 -14.64
N ALA A 364 -21.76 5.17 -14.33
CA ALA A 364 -20.84 4.07 -14.59
C ALA A 364 -21.24 2.78 -13.81
N VAL A 365 -21.60 2.94 -12.54
CA VAL A 365 -22.09 1.82 -11.70
C VAL A 365 -23.39 1.27 -12.29
N ARG A 366 -24.36 2.12 -12.65
CA ARG A 366 -25.64 1.70 -13.25
C ARG A 366 -25.40 0.90 -14.52
N GLY A 367 -24.56 1.42 -15.44
CA GLY A 367 -24.24 0.74 -16.69
C GLY A 367 -23.66 -0.66 -16.46
N LEU A 368 -22.75 -0.82 -15.49
CA LEU A 368 -22.21 -2.12 -15.15
C LEU A 368 -23.24 -3.03 -14.48
N LEU A 369 -24.10 -2.52 -13.60
CA LEU A 369 -25.13 -3.31 -12.95
C LEU A 369 -26.16 -3.87 -13.97
N ASP A 370 -26.42 -3.12 -15.03
CA ASP A 370 -27.38 -3.49 -16.10
C ASP A 370 -26.75 -4.42 -17.15
N SER A 371 -25.41 -4.64 -17.15
CA SER A 371 -24.70 -5.50 -18.10
C SER A 371 -23.86 -6.58 -17.41
N PRO A 372 -24.45 -7.75 -17.09
CA PRO A 372 -23.71 -8.88 -16.49
C PRO A 372 -22.53 -9.35 -17.35
N GLU A 373 -22.68 -9.34 -18.67
CA GLU A 373 -21.65 -9.75 -19.61
C GLU A 373 -20.43 -8.82 -19.52
N GLN A 374 -20.64 -7.50 -19.52
CA GLN A 374 -19.58 -6.52 -19.39
C GLN A 374 -18.87 -6.65 -18.04
N ARG A 375 -19.61 -6.90 -16.95
CA ARG A 375 -19.00 -7.15 -15.65
C ARG A 375 -18.07 -8.36 -15.67
N ALA A 376 -18.48 -9.46 -16.31
CA ALA A 376 -17.68 -10.66 -16.42
C ALA A 376 -16.41 -10.42 -17.26
N GLU A 377 -16.54 -9.83 -18.44
CA GLU A 377 -15.43 -9.49 -19.32
C GLU A 377 -14.38 -8.59 -18.64
N MET A 378 -14.85 -7.53 -17.98
CA MET A 378 -13.97 -6.63 -17.24
C MET A 378 -13.31 -7.31 -16.04
N GLY A 379 -14.03 -8.17 -15.32
CA GLY A 379 -13.49 -8.95 -14.21
C GLY A 379 -12.36 -9.85 -14.67
N GLU A 380 -12.54 -10.61 -15.73
CA GLU A 380 -11.54 -11.50 -16.32
C GLU A 380 -10.32 -10.73 -16.84
N ALA A 381 -10.53 -9.62 -17.56
CA ALA A 381 -9.46 -8.77 -18.07
C ALA A 381 -8.62 -8.20 -16.93
N GLY A 382 -9.28 -7.66 -15.89
CA GLY A 382 -8.63 -7.11 -14.71
C GLY A 382 -7.78 -8.15 -13.97
N ARG A 383 -8.31 -9.35 -13.74
CA ARG A 383 -7.56 -10.44 -13.11
C ARG A 383 -6.34 -10.84 -13.94
N ARG A 384 -6.50 -11.07 -15.24
CA ARG A 384 -5.40 -11.41 -16.14
C ARG A 384 -4.28 -10.37 -16.05
N TYR A 385 -4.61 -9.08 -16.13
CA TYR A 385 -3.65 -8.01 -15.96
C TYR A 385 -2.88 -8.08 -14.63
N VAL A 386 -3.59 -8.30 -13.52
CA VAL A 386 -2.94 -8.37 -12.20
C VAL A 386 -2.06 -9.60 -12.08
N VAL A 387 -2.49 -10.76 -12.53
CA VAL A 387 -1.71 -12.00 -12.50
C VAL A 387 -0.42 -11.84 -13.29
N GLU A 388 -0.50 -11.29 -14.50
CA GLU A 388 0.63 -11.17 -15.41
C GLU A 388 1.59 -10.04 -15.07
N HIS A 389 1.09 -8.93 -14.49
CA HIS A 389 1.89 -7.71 -14.37
C HIS A 389 2.02 -7.17 -12.94
N ARG A 390 1.10 -7.55 -12.03
CA ARG A 390 0.94 -6.97 -10.70
C ARG A 390 0.82 -8.01 -9.58
N SER A 391 1.07 -9.29 -9.85
CA SER A 391 1.14 -10.28 -8.78
C SER A 391 2.38 -10.02 -7.91
N ARG A 392 2.30 -10.34 -6.62
CA ARG A 392 3.44 -10.22 -5.70
C ARG A 392 4.64 -11.04 -6.17
N ALA A 393 4.41 -12.19 -6.80
CA ALA A 393 5.46 -13.03 -7.36
C ALA A 393 6.21 -12.31 -8.50
N VAL A 394 5.48 -11.69 -9.45
CA VAL A 394 6.07 -10.91 -10.54
C VAL A 394 6.88 -9.72 -10.01
N ILE A 395 6.36 -9.04 -8.99
CA ILE A 395 7.07 -7.89 -8.39
C ILE A 395 8.32 -8.34 -7.64
N ALA A 396 8.26 -9.48 -6.96
CA ALA A 396 9.40 -10.05 -6.24
C ALA A 396 10.50 -10.52 -7.22
N ALA A 397 10.14 -11.16 -8.33
CA ALA A 397 11.09 -11.52 -9.39
C ALA A 397 11.78 -10.26 -9.98
N ARG A 398 11.03 -9.18 -10.21
CA ARG A 398 11.62 -7.89 -10.66
C ARG A 398 12.61 -7.31 -9.64
N LEU A 399 12.32 -7.44 -8.35
CA LEU A 399 13.26 -7.02 -7.31
C LEU A 399 14.52 -7.88 -7.34
N GLU A 400 14.40 -9.20 -7.51
CA GLU A 400 15.52 -10.12 -7.60
C GLU A 400 16.42 -9.79 -8.79
N GLU A 401 15.84 -9.57 -9.99
CA GLU A 401 16.55 -9.15 -11.20
C GLU A 401 17.28 -7.81 -10.98
N LEU A 402 16.61 -6.84 -10.35
CA LEU A 402 17.20 -5.55 -10.01
C LEU A 402 18.41 -5.70 -9.08
N LEU A 403 18.28 -6.51 -8.04
CA LEU A 403 19.35 -6.78 -7.09
C LEU A 403 20.55 -7.43 -7.79
N ALA A 404 20.31 -8.38 -8.68
CA ALA A 404 21.34 -9.03 -9.48
C ALA A 404 22.06 -8.03 -10.42
N GLU A 405 21.30 -7.18 -11.14
CA GLU A 405 21.85 -6.13 -12.00
C GLU A 405 22.78 -5.17 -11.24
N VAL A 406 22.30 -4.70 -10.10
CA VAL A 406 23.02 -3.65 -9.33
C VAL A 406 24.26 -4.20 -8.65
N THR A 407 24.24 -5.46 -8.18
CA THR A 407 25.40 -6.09 -7.51
C THR A 407 26.44 -6.62 -8.50
N SER A 408 26.05 -7.07 -9.70
CA SER A 408 27.00 -7.56 -10.71
C SER A 408 27.91 -6.46 -11.25
N ARG A 409 27.40 -5.23 -11.40
CA ARG A 409 28.20 -4.07 -11.83
C ARG A 409 29.33 -3.69 -10.85
N HIS A 410 29.34 -4.25 -9.66
CA HIS A 410 30.36 -3.98 -8.63
C HIS A 410 31.55 -4.96 -8.72
N ASN A 411 31.36 -6.17 -9.24
CA ASN A 411 32.40 -7.20 -9.34
C ASN A 411 33.24 -7.08 -10.62
N GLY A 412 32.96 -6.11 -11.49
CA GLY A 412 33.63 -5.88 -12.77
C GLY A 412 34.45 -4.59 -12.88
N SER A 413 34.65 -3.87 -11.78
CA SER A 413 35.44 -2.61 -11.74
C SER A 413 36.66 -2.70 -10.82
#